data_5eafb460e97fa348ffa31d4d1bcbe79e
#
_entry.id   5eafb460e97fa348ffa31d4d1bcbe79e
#
_cell.length_a   1.000
_cell.length_b   1.000
_cell.length_c   1.000
_cell.angle_alpha   90.00
_cell.angle_beta   90.00
_cell.angle_gamma   90.00
#
_symmetry.space_group_name_H-M   'P 1'
#
loop_
_entity.id
_entity.type
_entity.pdbx_description
1 polymer ?
#
loop_
_entity_poly.entity_id
_entity_poly.type
_entity_poly.pdbx_seq_one_letter_code
_entity_poly.pdbx_strand_id
1 'polypeptide(L)'
;MSTDPMHDDTLLTQLGRDPASHEGSVNTPVYRSSTFIWPDTGTLENHLQQAADPHYRGHIYGRNGNPTTAAFEDAVAQLEGGFRGLIMPSGLAAIVGAVLAVARAGDHILVTDNCYWHARQVFDQILPRYGIEATYFAPMLGADIAGLLRPNTRLVYAEAPGSSTFEVQDIPALARVAHAHGALLMLDNTWATPLFFKAFAHGVDISIHAATKYLVGHSDAMLGVIVTTQTLYSTVRETVRQLGYIASADDAYLGLRGLRTLGVRLRQHQRSALTVAQWLQQRPEVAQVLHPALPGAIGHDLFKRDFLGSTGLFGVVLKPRFEPHTKAFLESLRLFAMGASWGGFESLIRQQQRHPSAQIEAGVLLRLHVGLEAVEDLLADLQQGLERLSATPHSPRSLP
;
A
#
# COMPACT_ATOMS: atom_id res chain seq x y z
N MET A 1 -7.48 -34.78 -3.18
CA MET A 1 -7.64 -33.47 -2.59
C MET A 1 -8.48 -32.68 -3.57
N SER A 2 -9.49 -31.90 -3.12
CA SER A 2 -10.32 -31.07 -3.99
C SER A 2 -9.41 -30.09 -4.76
N THR A 3 -9.67 -29.93 -6.06
CA THR A 3 -8.98 -29.00 -6.96
C THR A 3 -9.55 -27.58 -6.84
N ASP A 4 -10.54 -27.36 -6.00
CA ASP A 4 -11.15 -26.06 -5.81
C ASP A 4 -10.18 -25.11 -5.08
N PRO A 5 -10.08 -23.85 -5.50
CA PRO A 5 -9.21 -22.87 -4.85
C PRO A 5 -9.68 -22.66 -3.39
N MET A 6 -8.72 -22.69 -2.46
CA MET A 6 -8.99 -22.39 -1.06
C MET A 6 -9.44 -20.94 -0.90
N HIS A 7 -10.37 -20.71 0.03
CA HIS A 7 -10.75 -19.37 0.46
C HIS A 7 -9.55 -18.58 1.00
N ASP A 8 -9.51 -17.26 0.77
CA ASP A 8 -8.43 -16.39 1.25
C ASP A 8 -8.20 -16.49 2.76
N ASP A 9 -9.25 -16.64 3.57
CA ASP A 9 -9.10 -16.84 5.02
C ASP A 9 -8.33 -18.13 5.37
N THR A 10 -8.53 -19.19 4.62
CA THR A 10 -7.76 -20.43 4.77
C THR A 10 -6.33 -20.23 4.27
N LEU A 11 -6.15 -19.56 3.13
CA LEU A 11 -4.83 -19.23 2.61
C LEU A 11 -4.02 -18.42 3.63
N LEU A 12 -4.58 -17.38 4.24
CA LEU A 12 -3.92 -16.56 5.26
C LEU A 12 -3.38 -17.40 6.44
N THR A 13 -4.02 -18.52 6.79
CA THR A 13 -3.56 -19.41 7.85
C THR A 13 -2.53 -20.44 7.39
N GLN A 14 -2.42 -20.74 6.10
CA GLN A 14 -1.55 -21.78 5.56
C GLN A 14 -0.28 -21.23 4.87
N LEU A 15 -0.38 -20.06 4.22
CA LEU A 15 0.72 -19.49 3.43
C LEU A 15 1.99 -19.26 4.27
N GLY A 16 3.16 -19.47 3.68
CA GLY A 16 4.45 -19.27 4.32
C GLY A 16 4.72 -20.25 5.47
N ARG A 17 4.07 -21.43 5.48
CA ARG A 17 4.31 -22.51 6.45
C ARG A 17 4.87 -23.74 5.75
N ASP A 18 5.87 -24.35 6.33
CA ASP A 18 6.41 -25.63 5.95
C ASP A 18 6.88 -26.41 7.20
N PRO A 19 5.96 -26.94 8.01
CA PRO A 19 6.32 -27.63 9.24
C PRO A 19 7.30 -28.80 9.03
N ALA A 20 7.23 -29.47 7.87
CA ALA A 20 8.11 -30.61 7.59
C ALA A 20 9.59 -30.20 7.50
N SER A 21 9.88 -28.99 6.98
CA SER A 21 11.24 -28.44 6.92
C SER A 21 11.71 -27.79 8.23
N HIS A 22 10.86 -27.76 9.28
CA HIS A 22 11.10 -27.02 10.52
C HIS A 22 10.77 -27.84 11.77
N GLU A 23 11.15 -29.12 11.81
CA GLU A 23 10.98 -30.01 12.97
C GLU A 23 9.53 -30.08 13.49
N GLY A 24 8.54 -29.91 12.61
CA GLY A 24 7.12 -29.86 12.96
C GLY A 24 6.62 -28.53 13.52
N SER A 25 7.46 -27.50 13.57
CA SER A 25 7.05 -26.17 14.03
C SER A 25 5.92 -25.59 13.17
N VAL A 26 4.86 -25.11 13.82
CA VAL A 26 3.70 -24.51 13.12
C VAL A 26 4.10 -23.24 12.36
N ASN A 27 4.97 -22.41 12.93
CA ASN A 27 5.47 -21.19 12.30
C ASN A 27 6.85 -21.41 11.71
N THR A 28 7.14 -20.77 10.59
CA THR A 28 8.48 -20.67 10.04
C THR A 28 9.40 -19.98 11.06
N PRO A 29 10.52 -20.62 11.48
CA PRO A 29 11.44 -20.00 12.41
C PRO A 29 12.08 -18.73 11.89
N VAL A 30 12.60 -17.87 12.79
CA VAL A 30 13.37 -16.68 12.42
C VAL A 30 14.82 -17.07 12.17
N TYR A 31 15.23 -17.08 10.90
CA TYR A 31 16.59 -17.38 10.47
C TYR A 31 17.46 -16.11 10.46
N ARG A 32 18.15 -15.83 11.58
CA ARG A 32 19.13 -14.73 11.69
C ARG A 32 20.48 -15.20 11.20
N SER A 33 20.73 -15.10 9.89
CA SER A 33 21.99 -15.55 9.29
C SER A 33 22.48 -14.57 8.23
N SER A 34 23.73 -14.16 8.31
CA SER A 34 24.42 -13.43 7.24
C SER A 34 25.07 -14.36 6.23
N THR A 35 25.44 -15.59 6.64
CA THR A 35 26.12 -16.57 5.79
C THR A 35 25.52 -17.96 5.96
N PHE A 36 25.72 -18.79 4.94
CA PHE A 36 25.36 -20.21 4.92
C PHE A 36 26.63 -21.01 4.61
N ILE A 37 26.87 -22.10 5.31
CA ILE A 37 28.05 -22.96 5.13
C ILE A 37 27.65 -24.26 4.40
N TRP A 38 28.54 -24.73 3.57
CA TRP A 38 28.35 -25.87 2.69
C TRP A 38 29.36 -26.96 3.04
N PRO A 39 28.99 -28.25 2.91
CA PRO A 39 29.86 -29.35 3.29
C PRO A 39 31.10 -29.50 2.37
N ASP A 40 30.95 -29.05 1.09
CA ASP A 40 32.02 -29.16 0.10
C ASP A 40 31.83 -28.12 -1.02
N THR A 41 32.91 -27.95 -1.85
CA THR A 41 32.93 -26.98 -2.95
C THR A 41 31.90 -27.31 -4.04
N GLY A 42 31.68 -28.58 -4.36
CA GLY A 42 30.76 -29.00 -5.39
C GLY A 42 29.29 -28.65 -5.04
N THR A 43 28.93 -28.83 -3.78
CA THR A 43 27.61 -28.38 -3.26
C THR A 43 27.47 -26.87 -3.37
N LEU A 44 28.48 -26.10 -2.98
CA LEU A 44 28.45 -24.64 -3.10
C LEU A 44 28.34 -24.20 -4.56
N GLU A 45 29.14 -24.76 -5.46
CA GLU A 45 29.12 -24.43 -6.89
C GLU A 45 27.75 -24.73 -7.52
N ASN A 46 27.13 -25.85 -7.18
CA ASN A 46 25.79 -26.21 -7.65
C ASN A 46 24.75 -25.16 -7.18
N HIS A 47 24.77 -24.74 -5.92
CA HIS A 47 23.89 -23.69 -5.41
C HIS A 47 24.12 -22.34 -6.09
N LEU A 48 25.37 -21.98 -6.36
CA LEU A 48 25.71 -20.74 -7.09
C LEU A 48 25.19 -20.77 -8.53
N GLN A 49 25.29 -21.88 -9.22
CA GLN A 49 24.77 -22.06 -10.59
C GLN A 49 23.23 -21.96 -10.59
N GLN A 50 22.56 -22.62 -9.65
CA GLN A 50 21.10 -22.59 -9.56
C GLN A 50 20.55 -21.21 -9.13
N ALA A 51 21.35 -20.38 -8.47
CA ALA A 51 20.93 -19.06 -7.98
C ALA A 51 20.47 -18.10 -9.10
N ALA A 52 20.87 -18.36 -10.35
CA ALA A 52 20.41 -17.60 -11.51
C ALA A 52 18.97 -17.96 -11.91
N ASP A 53 18.52 -19.18 -11.57
CA ASP A 53 17.15 -19.62 -11.88
C ASP A 53 16.13 -18.86 -11.00
N PRO A 54 15.10 -18.22 -11.61
CA PRO A 54 14.03 -17.57 -10.85
C PRO A 54 13.21 -18.54 -9.98
N HIS A 55 13.23 -19.83 -10.26
CA HIS A 55 12.54 -20.86 -9.47
C HIS A 55 13.38 -21.40 -8.32
N TYR A 56 14.67 -21.12 -8.27
CA TYR A 56 15.55 -21.59 -7.20
C TYR A 56 15.14 -21.03 -5.82
N ARG A 57 15.11 -21.90 -4.81
CA ARG A 57 14.67 -21.59 -3.43
C ARG A 57 15.77 -21.67 -2.39
N GLY A 58 16.98 -21.99 -2.80
CA GLY A 58 18.13 -22.05 -1.87
C GLY A 58 18.64 -20.68 -1.43
N HIS A 59 19.37 -20.67 -0.34
CA HIS A 59 19.93 -19.46 0.27
C HIS A 59 21.46 -19.59 0.28
N ILE A 60 22.15 -18.56 -0.18
CA ILE A 60 23.62 -18.56 -0.28
C ILE A 60 24.23 -17.51 0.64
N TYR A 61 23.59 -16.36 0.75
CA TYR A 61 24.05 -15.23 1.54
C TYR A 61 22.85 -14.43 2.05
N GLY A 62 22.87 -14.04 3.32
CA GLY A 62 21.73 -13.42 4.00
C GLY A 62 21.16 -12.17 3.32
N ARG A 63 22.01 -11.37 2.63
CA ARG A 63 21.54 -10.23 1.83
C ARG A 63 20.61 -10.64 0.67
N ASN A 64 20.72 -11.87 0.20
CA ASN A 64 19.89 -12.41 -0.89
C ASN A 64 18.62 -13.12 -0.39
N GLY A 65 18.36 -13.06 0.90
CA GLY A 65 17.24 -13.68 1.57
C GLY A 65 17.62 -14.89 2.44
N ASN A 66 16.65 -15.38 3.18
CA ASN A 66 16.71 -16.54 4.07
C ASN A 66 15.35 -17.22 4.11
N PRO A 67 15.18 -18.39 4.77
CA PRO A 67 13.89 -19.09 4.79
C PRO A 67 12.73 -18.26 5.33
N THR A 68 12.96 -17.37 6.30
CA THR A 68 11.90 -16.52 6.88
C THR A 68 11.44 -15.45 5.88
N THR A 69 12.38 -14.76 5.22
CA THR A 69 12.04 -13.75 4.21
C THR A 69 11.33 -14.39 3.01
N ALA A 70 11.83 -15.55 2.54
CA ALA A 70 11.21 -16.27 1.42
C ALA A 70 9.78 -16.73 1.75
N ALA A 71 9.52 -17.16 2.98
CA ALA A 71 8.18 -17.54 3.42
C ALA A 71 7.20 -16.37 3.35
N PHE A 72 7.62 -15.16 3.73
CA PHE A 72 6.79 -13.95 3.63
C PHE A 72 6.58 -13.52 2.16
N GLU A 73 7.66 -13.48 1.36
CA GLU A 73 7.62 -13.17 -0.07
C GLU A 73 6.62 -14.06 -0.81
N ASP A 74 6.70 -15.38 -0.59
CA ASP A 74 5.82 -16.35 -1.24
C ASP A 74 4.38 -16.24 -0.75
N ALA A 75 4.17 -15.99 0.55
CA ALA A 75 2.84 -15.83 1.11
C ALA A 75 2.11 -14.62 0.50
N VAL A 76 2.79 -13.48 0.37
CA VAL A 76 2.18 -12.28 -0.23
C VAL A 76 1.95 -12.49 -1.73
N ALA A 77 2.92 -13.06 -2.46
CA ALA A 77 2.77 -13.31 -3.89
C ALA A 77 1.60 -14.24 -4.21
N GLN A 78 1.43 -15.33 -3.46
CA GLN A 78 0.32 -16.26 -3.64
C GLN A 78 -1.03 -15.61 -3.32
N LEU A 79 -1.10 -14.82 -2.26
CA LEU A 79 -2.32 -14.09 -1.91
C LEU A 79 -2.69 -13.04 -2.99
N GLU A 80 -1.70 -12.40 -3.61
CA GLU A 80 -1.87 -11.41 -4.68
C GLU A 80 -2.22 -12.04 -6.03
N GLY A 81 -1.84 -13.30 -6.25
CA GLY A 81 -1.93 -13.97 -7.56
C GLY A 81 -0.77 -13.66 -8.50
N GLY A 82 0.35 -13.13 -7.97
CA GLY A 82 1.58 -12.88 -8.72
C GLY A 82 2.53 -14.09 -8.74
N PHE A 83 3.66 -13.94 -9.45
CA PHE A 83 4.64 -15.03 -9.55
C PHE A 83 5.45 -15.18 -8.27
N ARG A 84 6.10 -14.09 -7.80
CA ARG A 84 6.94 -14.05 -6.59
C ARG A 84 7.01 -12.67 -5.98
N GLY A 85 7.22 -12.65 -4.66
CA GLY A 85 7.53 -11.45 -3.89
C GLY A 85 9.02 -11.21 -3.75
N LEU A 86 9.37 -9.96 -3.44
CA LEU A 86 10.69 -9.51 -3.05
C LEU A 86 10.51 -8.58 -1.85
N ILE A 87 11.06 -8.99 -0.70
CA ILE A 87 10.97 -8.21 0.52
C ILE A 87 11.88 -6.99 0.46
N MET A 88 11.39 -5.87 0.99
CA MET A 88 12.06 -4.57 0.93
C MET A 88 12.10 -3.92 2.31
N PRO A 89 13.08 -3.06 2.61
CA PRO A 89 13.20 -2.43 3.93
C PRO A 89 12.09 -1.42 4.24
N SER A 90 11.35 -0.98 3.23
CA SER A 90 10.18 -0.10 3.38
C SER A 90 9.32 -0.09 2.12
N GLY A 91 8.09 0.42 2.22
CA GLY A 91 7.24 0.64 1.04
C GLY A 91 7.87 1.59 0.03
N LEU A 92 8.51 2.67 0.48
CA LEU A 92 9.20 3.60 -0.41
C LEU A 92 10.37 2.93 -1.15
N ALA A 93 11.15 2.08 -0.46
CA ALA A 93 12.21 1.30 -1.09
C ALA A 93 11.65 0.31 -2.14
N ALA A 94 10.46 -0.25 -1.90
CA ALA A 94 9.77 -1.09 -2.87
C ALA A 94 9.40 -0.31 -4.14
N ILE A 95 8.81 0.88 -4.00
CA ILE A 95 8.48 1.77 -5.12
C ILE A 95 9.74 2.12 -5.92
N VAL A 96 10.78 2.64 -5.24
CA VAL A 96 12.01 3.10 -5.89
C VAL A 96 12.76 1.95 -6.55
N GLY A 97 12.89 0.81 -5.88
CA GLY A 97 13.56 -0.37 -6.41
C GLY A 97 12.86 -0.91 -7.67
N ALA A 98 11.53 -0.94 -7.67
CA ALA A 98 10.74 -1.38 -8.82
C ALA A 98 10.88 -0.41 -10.02
N VAL A 99 10.81 0.91 -9.78
CA VAL A 99 11.00 1.92 -10.85
C VAL A 99 12.39 1.80 -11.46
N LEU A 100 13.45 1.74 -10.65
CA LEU A 100 14.84 1.62 -11.13
C LEU A 100 15.13 0.29 -11.83
N ALA A 101 14.31 -0.74 -11.58
CA ALA A 101 14.45 -2.01 -12.27
C ALA A 101 13.92 -1.97 -13.72
N VAL A 102 12.93 -1.12 -14.01
CA VAL A 102 12.24 -1.12 -15.31
C VAL A 102 12.46 0.16 -16.13
N ALA A 103 12.91 1.24 -15.50
CA ALA A 103 13.21 2.52 -16.15
C ALA A 103 14.72 2.84 -16.09
N ARG A 104 15.25 3.44 -17.13
CA ARG A 104 16.66 3.84 -17.28
C ARG A 104 16.77 5.27 -17.80
N ALA A 105 17.98 5.80 -17.86
CA ALA A 105 18.23 7.14 -18.41
C ALA A 105 17.62 7.29 -19.82
N GLY A 106 16.88 8.37 -20.02
CA GLY A 106 16.13 8.68 -21.24
C GLY A 106 14.70 8.15 -21.26
N ASP A 107 14.29 7.35 -20.27
CA ASP A 107 12.91 6.86 -20.17
C ASP A 107 11.99 7.88 -19.44
N HIS A 108 10.70 7.75 -19.76
CA HIS A 108 9.61 8.50 -19.14
C HIS A 108 8.72 7.57 -18.33
N ILE A 109 8.25 8.04 -17.16
CA ILE A 109 7.21 7.39 -16.36
C ILE A 109 5.99 8.31 -16.26
N LEU A 110 4.79 7.74 -16.40
CA LEU A 110 3.52 8.45 -16.22
C LEU A 110 2.91 8.08 -14.88
N VAL A 111 2.73 9.05 -13.99
CA VAL A 111 2.41 8.83 -12.57
C VAL A 111 1.03 9.41 -12.25
N THR A 112 0.23 8.70 -11.46
CA THR A 112 -1.02 9.27 -10.94
C THR A 112 -0.75 10.43 -9.99
N ASP A 113 -1.52 11.52 -10.10
CA ASP A 113 -1.32 12.74 -9.31
C ASP A 113 -1.64 12.55 -7.82
N ASN A 114 -2.51 11.58 -7.48
CA ASN A 114 -2.87 11.21 -6.10
C ASN A 114 -1.95 10.15 -5.48
N CYS A 115 -0.72 10.00 -5.98
CA CYS A 115 0.24 9.06 -5.44
C CYS A 115 0.80 9.50 -4.06
N TYR A 116 1.37 8.54 -3.34
CA TYR A 116 2.04 8.77 -2.06
C TYR A 116 3.07 9.89 -2.15
N TRP A 117 2.96 10.89 -1.24
CA TRP A 117 3.76 12.11 -1.28
C TRP A 117 5.28 11.88 -1.35
N HIS A 118 5.81 10.94 -0.56
CA HIS A 118 7.25 10.67 -0.59
C HIS A 118 7.70 9.96 -1.87
N ALA A 119 6.84 9.18 -2.52
CA ALA A 119 7.10 8.66 -3.85
C ALA A 119 7.20 9.81 -4.85
N ARG A 120 6.26 10.77 -4.80
CA ARG A 120 6.31 11.98 -5.62
C ARG A 120 7.62 12.76 -5.43
N GLN A 121 8.07 12.95 -4.19
CA GLN A 121 9.35 13.61 -3.93
C GLN A 121 10.53 12.88 -4.59
N VAL A 122 10.54 11.55 -4.59
CA VAL A 122 11.58 10.78 -5.30
C VAL A 122 11.46 10.99 -6.82
N PHE A 123 10.26 10.96 -7.36
CA PHE A 123 10.03 11.15 -8.79
C PHE A 123 10.43 12.55 -9.27
N ASP A 124 10.21 13.57 -8.47
CA ASP A 124 10.51 14.95 -8.81
C ASP A 124 11.99 15.36 -8.53
N GLN A 125 12.62 14.74 -7.51
CA GLN A 125 13.93 15.24 -7.03
C GLN A 125 15.07 14.24 -7.25
N ILE A 126 14.79 12.96 -7.30
CA ILE A 126 15.81 11.90 -7.40
C ILE A 126 15.90 11.34 -8.82
N LEU A 127 14.77 10.91 -9.40
CA LEU A 127 14.77 10.28 -10.73
C LEU A 127 15.36 11.17 -11.84
N PRO A 128 15.17 12.51 -11.86
CA PRO A 128 15.80 13.36 -12.85
C PRO A 128 17.34 13.31 -12.82
N ARG A 129 17.95 13.05 -11.65
CA ARG A 129 19.41 12.89 -11.51
C ARG A 129 19.92 11.64 -12.23
N TYR A 130 19.04 10.66 -12.46
CA TYR A 130 19.30 9.42 -13.21
C TYR A 130 18.79 9.48 -14.63
N GLY A 131 18.35 10.68 -15.10
CA GLY A 131 17.86 10.88 -16.46
C GLY A 131 16.48 10.27 -16.72
N ILE A 132 15.69 9.97 -15.70
CA ILE A 132 14.32 9.46 -15.80
C ILE A 132 13.35 10.62 -15.55
N GLU A 133 12.45 10.87 -16.50
CA GLU A 133 11.44 11.92 -16.41
C GLU A 133 10.11 11.38 -15.91
N ALA A 134 9.46 12.11 -14.99
CA ALA A 134 8.12 11.80 -14.52
C ALA A 134 7.14 12.90 -14.93
N THR A 135 5.95 12.53 -15.42
CA THR A 135 4.80 13.43 -15.55
C THR A 135 3.58 12.86 -14.85
N TYR A 136 2.62 13.74 -14.52
CA TYR A 136 1.49 13.37 -13.69
C TYR A 136 0.17 13.44 -14.46
N PHE A 137 -0.74 12.51 -14.14
CA PHE A 137 -2.09 12.49 -14.70
C PHE A 137 -3.15 12.52 -13.60
N ALA A 138 -4.30 13.13 -13.91
CA ALA A 138 -5.44 13.16 -13.00
C ALA A 138 -6.01 11.75 -12.81
N PRO A 139 -6.30 11.30 -11.56
CA PRO A 139 -6.66 9.91 -11.26
C PRO A 139 -7.82 9.34 -12.06
N MET A 140 -8.78 10.19 -12.43
CA MET A 140 -10.01 9.76 -13.09
C MET A 140 -9.95 9.73 -14.63
N LEU A 141 -8.78 9.91 -15.23
CA LEU A 141 -8.63 9.89 -16.70
C LEU A 141 -8.89 8.51 -17.32
N GLY A 142 -8.66 7.42 -16.59
CA GLY A 142 -8.87 6.08 -17.12
C GLY A 142 -8.11 5.86 -18.43
N ALA A 143 -8.81 5.46 -19.51
CA ALA A 143 -8.20 5.19 -20.81
C ALA A 143 -7.64 6.46 -21.51
N ASP A 144 -8.06 7.65 -21.12
CA ASP A 144 -7.62 8.90 -21.77
C ASP A 144 -6.14 9.23 -21.45
N ILE A 145 -5.49 8.48 -20.54
CA ILE A 145 -4.03 8.55 -20.38
C ILE A 145 -3.27 8.25 -21.67
N ALA A 146 -3.90 7.61 -22.66
CA ALA A 146 -3.31 7.36 -23.97
C ALA A 146 -2.72 8.62 -24.61
N GLY A 147 -3.37 9.77 -24.44
CA GLY A 147 -2.90 11.05 -24.94
C GLY A 147 -1.68 11.64 -24.22
N LEU A 148 -1.29 11.06 -23.09
CA LEU A 148 -0.15 11.50 -22.27
C LEU A 148 1.08 10.59 -22.42
N LEU A 149 0.93 9.44 -23.05
CA LEU A 149 2.02 8.51 -23.29
C LEU A 149 2.98 9.06 -24.35
N ARG A 150 4.27 8.96 -24.10
CA ARG A 150 5.36 9.39 -25.00
C ARG A 150 6.06 8.16 -25.59
N PRO A 151 6.73 8.26 -26.75
CA PRO A 151 7.44 7.11 -27.33
C PRO A 151 8.42 6.40 -26.39
N ASN A 152 8.94 7.13 -25.40
CA ASN A 152 9.86 6.63 -24.37
C ASN A 152 9.17 6.33 -23.02
N THR A 153 7.83 6.32 -22.94
CA THR A 153 7.12 5.92 -21.71
C THR A 153 7.32 4.42 -21.48
N ARG A 154 7.88 4.08 -20.32
CA ARG A 154 8.16 2.70 -19.91
C ARG A 154 7.25 2.19 -18.82
N LEU A 155 6.71 3.11 -18.00
CA LEU A 155 5.94 2.75 -16.83
C LEU A 155 4.78 3.70 -16.64
N VAL A 156 3.60 3.15 -16.35
CA VAL A 156 2.47 3.86 -15.72
C VAL A 156 2.43 3.45 -14.28
N TYR A 157 2.51 4.42 -13.37
CA TYR A 157 2.39 4.21 -11.92
C TYR A 157 1.03 4.67 -11.43
N ALA A 158 0.27 3.78 -10.81
CA ALA A 158 -1.04 4.02 -10.22
C ALA A 158 -1.03 3.72 -8.71
N GLU A 159 -1.95 4.34 -7.97
CA GLU A 159 -2.27 4.05 -6.58
C GLU A 159 -3.78 4.13 -6.42
N ALA A 160 -4.43 3.02 -6.11
CA ALA A 160 -5.89 2.95 -6.06
C ALA A 160 -6.40 2.13 -4.85
N PRO A 161 -7.22 2.75 -3.99
CA PRO A 161 -7.55 4.18 -3.90
C PRO A 161 -6.32 5.05 -3.65
N GLY A 162 -6.32 6.28 -4.17
CA GLY A 162 -5.17 7.16 -4.08
C GLY A 162 -4.93 7.72 -2.67
N SER A 163 -3.69 8.13 -2.42
CA SER A 163 -3.30 8.78 -1.16
C SER A 163 -4.10 10.04 -0.90
N SER A 164 -4.53 10.24 0.32
CA SER A 164 -5.18 11.43 0.89
C SER A 164 -6.59 11.73 0.38
N THR A 165 -6.89 11.57 -0.89
CA THR A 165 -8.18 11.94 -1.52
C THR A 165 -9.04 10.74 -1.94
N PHE A 166 -8.46 9.54 -1.99
CA PHE A 166 -9.13 8.24 -2.10
C PHE A 166 -9.98 8.03 -3.37
N GLU A 167 -9.67 8.72 -4.47
CA GLU A 167 -10.25 8.42 -5.78
C GLU A 167 -9.85 7.00 -6.22
N VAL A 168 -10.80 6.30 -6.84
CA VAL A 168 -10.57 4.94 -7.36
C VAL A 168 -10.38 5.00 -8.86
N GLN A 169 -9.22 4.58 -9.33
CA GLN A 169 -8.84 4.57 -10.73
C GLN A 169 -9.33 3.32 -11.45
N ASP A 170 -9.58 3.41 -12.77
CA ASP A 170 -9.89 2.27 -13.61
C ASP A 170 -8.60 1.49 -13.97
N ILE A 171 -8.12 0.66 -13.03
CA ILE A 171 -6.89 -0.11 -13.18
C ILE A 171 -6.88 -0.99 -14.43
N PRO A 172 -7.97 -1.75 -14.76
CA PRO A 172 -8.03 -2.50 -16.01
C PRO A 172 -7.91 -1.63 -17.27
N ALA A 173 -8.45 -0.40 -17.26
CA ALA A 173 -8.30 0.51 -18.41
C ALA A 173 -6.87 1.03 -18.53
N LEU A 174 -6.25 1.40 -17.41
CA LEU A 174 -4.85 1.82 -17.38
C LEU A 174 -3.92 0.70 -17.89
N ALA A 175 -4.15 -0.54 -17.46
CA ALA A 175 -3.38 -1.71 -17.91
C ALA A 175 -3.47 -1.89 -19.44
N ARG A 176 -4.68 -1.87 -19.99
CA ARG A 176 -4.87 -2.03 -21.45
C ARG A 176 -4.14 -0.94 -22.23
N VAL A 177 -4.22 0.31 -21.80
CA VAL A 177 -3.56 1.44 -22.47
C VAL A 177 -2.04 1.36 -22.34
N ALA A 178 -1.52 1.06 -21.15
CA ALA A 178 -0.08 0.88 -20.94
C ALA A 178 0.48 -0.24 -21.84
N HIS A 179 -0.15 -1.41 -21.81
CA HIS A 179 0.29 -2.57 -22.61
C HIS A 179 0.20 -2.32 -24.11
N ALA A 180 -0.86 -1.66 -24.60
CA ALA A 180 -0.98 -1.30 -26.01
C ALA A 180 0.16 -0.37 -26.49
N HIS A 181 0.73 0.41 -25.55
CA HIS A 181 1.88 1.27 -25.81
C HIS A 181 3.23 0.55 -25.63
N GLY A 182 3.25 -0.64 -25.05
CA GLY A 182 4.47 -1.37 -24.66
C GLY A 182 5.07 -0.90 -23.32
N ALA A 183 4.31 -0.16 -22.52
CA ALA A 183 4.66 0.23 -21.17
C ALA A 183 4.11 -0.76 -20.14
N LEU A 184 4.72 -0.79 -18.94
CA LEU A 184 4.26 -1.59 -17.81
C LEU A 184 3.26 -0.81 -16.95
N LEU A 185 2.38 -1.53 -16.24
CA LEU A 185 1.56 -0.96 -15.16
C LEU A 185 2.09 -1.42 -13.81
N MET A 186 2.47 -0.44 -12.95
CA MET A 186 2.79 -0.65 -11.55
C MET A 186 1.69 -0.05 -10.66
N LEU A 187 1.22 -0.82 -9.68
CA LEU A 187 0.19 -0.40 -8.74
C LEU A 187 0.72 -0.43 -7.31
N ASP A 188 0.59 0.67 -6.59
CA ASP A 188 0.63 0.62 -5.13
C ASP A 188 -0.73 0.14 -4.61
N ASN A 189 -0.76 -1.11 -4.14
CA ASN A 189 -1.94 -1.80 -3.63
C ASN A 189 -1.98 -1.83 -2.09
N THR A 190 -1.25 -0.92 -1.45
CA THR A 190 -1.11 -0.90 0.02
C THR A 190 -2.45 -0.71 0.73
N TRP A 191 -3.34 0.15 0.21
CA TRP A 191 -4.64 0.42 0.84
C TRP A 191 -5.55 -0.80 0.86
N ALA A 192 -5.73 -1.44 -0.29
CA ALA A 192 -6.66 -2.57 -0.45
C ALA A 192 -6.08 -3.89 0.06
N THR A 193 -4.78 -4.04 0.06
CA THR A 193 -4.06 -5.29 0.27
C THR A 193 -4.41 -6.36 -0.78
N PRO A 194 -3.66 -7.47 -0.86
CA PRO A 194 -4.03 -8.58 -1.75
C PRO A 194 -5.38 -9.22 -1.43
N LEU A 195 -5.96 -8.93 -0.26
CA LEU A 195 -7.25 -9.49 0.15
C LEU A 195 -8.43 -8.80 -0.54
N PHE A 196 -8.37 -7.47 -0.71
CA PHE A 196 -9.49 -6.71 -1.25
C PHE A 196 -9.30 -6.24 -2.69
N PHE A 197 -8.09 -6.36 -3.24
CA PHE A 197 -7.83 -6.11 -4.66
C PHE A 197 -6.77 -7.07 -5.19
N LYS A 198 -7.13 -7.90 -6.16
CA LYS A 198 -6.24 -8.89 -6.79
C LYS A 198 -5.55 -8.26 -8.01
N ALA A 199 -4.45 -7.56 -7.79
CA ALA A 199 -3.79 -6.71 -8.79
C ALA A 199 -3.52 -7.40 -10.14
N PHE A 200 -2.98 -8.62 -10.12
CA PHE A 200 -2.63 -9.35 -11.34
C PHE A 200 -3.86 -9.79 -12.15
N ALA A 201 -5.00 -10.02 -11.51
CA ALA A 201 -6.25 -10.30 -12.22
C ALA A 201 -6.78 -9.08 -13.00
N HIS A 202 -6.28 -7.88 -12.69
CA HIS A 202 -6.64 -6.62 -13.34
C HIS A 202 -5.55 -6.10 -14.30
N GLY A 203 -4.55 -6.93 -14.64
CA GLY A 203 -3.52 -6.60 -15.61
C GLY A 203 -2.34 -5.80 -15.07
N VAL A 204 -2.13 -5.79 -13.77
CA VAL A 204 -0.95 -5.17 -13.15
C VAL A 204 0.28 -6.04 -13.40
N ASP A 205 1.42 -5.43 -13.73
CA ASP A 205 2.69 -6.12 -13.98
C ASP A 205 3.56 -6.18 -12.71
N ILE A 206 3.48 -5.11 -11.90
CA ILE A 206 4.22 -4.96 -10.62
C ILE A 206 3.25 -4.43 -9.57
N SER A 207 3.04 -5.17 -8.50
CA SER A 207 2.28 -4.73 -7.33
C SER A 207 3.21 -4.38 -6.18
N ILE A 208 2.97 -3.24 -5.55
CA ILE A 208 3.74 -2.72 -4.41
C ILE A 208 2.87 -2.72 -3.16
N HIS A 209 3.46 -3.13 -2.05
CA HIS A 209 2.87 -2.96 -0.73
C HIS A 209 3.86 -2.33 0.24
N ALA A 210 3.46 -1.25 0.89
CA ALA A 210 4.05 -0.88 2.17
C ALA A 210 3.52 -1.87 3.22
N ALA A 211 4.19 -3.02 3.35
CA ALA A 211 3.77 -4.08 4.27
C ALA A 211 3.72 -3.60 5.74
N THR A 212 4.46 -2.53 6.07
CA THR A 212 4.36 -1.71 7.31
C THR A 212 2.92 -1.44 7.75
N LYS A 213 1.98 -1.35 6.78
CA LYS A 213 0.57 -1.03 7.02
C LYS A 213 -0.22 -2.30 7.42
N TYR A 214 -1.29 -2.62 6.72
CA TYR A 214 -2.19 -3.72 7.08
C TYR A 214 -1.55 -5.10 7.08
N LEU A 215 -0.53 -5.38 6.24
CA LEU A 215 0.08 -6.71 6.20
C LEU A 215 0.73 -7.06 7.54
N VAL A 216 1.53 -6.17 8.11
CA VAL A 216 2.06 -6.26 9.48
C VAL A 216 0.96 -5.97 10.50
N GLY A 217 0.31 -4.82 10.40
CA GLY A 217 -0.92 -4.46 11.10
C GLY A 217 -0.80 -4.18 12.60
N HIS A 218 0.42 -3.99 13.14
CA HIS A 218 0.67 -3.84 14.58
C HIS A 218 1.58 -2.66 14.93
N SER A 219 1.88 -1.78 13.95
CA SER A 219 2.67 -0.54 14.13
C SER A 219 4.08 -0.76 14.69
N ASP A 220 4.66 -1.94 14.47
CA ASP A 220 5.90 -2.42 15.10
C ASP A 220 7.00 -2.85 14.12
N ALA A 221 6.78 -2.77 12.79
CA ALA A 221 7.79 -3.10 11.79
C ALA A 221 7.75 -2.19 10.56
N MET A 222 8.92 -1.96 9.98
CA MET A 222 9.07 -1.27 8.69
C MET A 222 9.36 -2.29 7.60
N LEU A 223 8.44 -2.44 6.66
CA LEU A 223 8.53 -3.48 5.65
C LEU A 223 7.85 -3.07 4.34
N GLY A 224 8.45 -3.46 3.21
CA GLY A 224 7.85 -3.38 1.89
C GLY A 224 7.88 -4.73 1.19
N VAL A 225 7.08 -4.88 0.16
CA VAL A 225 7.16 -6.02 -0.74
C VAL A 225 6.80 -5.59 -2.16
N ILE A 226 7.56 -6.10 -3.13
CA ILE A 226 7.28 -6.01 -4.56
C ILE A 226 6.80 -7.39 -4.99
N VAL A 227 5.65 -7.48 -5.63
CA VAL A 227 5.20 -8.71 -6.31
C VAL A 227 5.20 -8.45 -7.81
N THR A 228 5.65 -9.44 -8.59
CA THR A 228 5.80 -9.27 -10.05
C THR A 228 5.19 -10.43 -10.83
N THR A 229 5.01 -10.23 -12.13
CA THR A 229 4.83 -11.31 -13.10
C THR A 229 6.13 -12.12 -13.24
N GLN A 230 6.04 -13.33 -13.77
CA GLN A 230 7.19 -14.20 -13.98
C GLN A 230 8.25 -13.56 -14.91
N THR A 231 7.82 -12.84 -15.93
CA THR A 231 8.70 -12.20 -16.92
C THR A 231 9.56 -11.08 -16.33
N LEU A 232 9.07 -10.38 -15.30
CA LEU A 232 9.75 -9.26 -14.67
C LEU A 232 10.58 -9.66 -13.45
N TYR A 233 10.30 -10.82 -12.85
CA TYR A 233 10.89 -11.21 -11.56
C TYR A 233 12.41 -11.14 -11.55
N SER A 234 13.08 -11.73 -12.55
CA SER A 234 14.55 -11.77 -12.59
C SER A 234 15.15 -10.37 -12.67
N THR A 235 14.60 -9.49 -13.52
CA THR A 235 15.09 -8.11 -13.66
C THR A 235 14.91 -7.31 -12.37
N VAL A 236 13.73 -7.40 -11.75
CA VAL A 236 13.47 -6.67 -10.49
C VAL A 236 14.32 -7.23 -9.35
N ARG A 237 14.41 -8.57 -9.22
CA ARG A 237 15.24 -9.24 -8.21
C ARG A 237 16.71 -8.82 -8.30
N GLU A 238 17.27 -8.85 -9.52
CA GLU A 238 18.68 -8.49 -9.73
C GLU A 238 18.94 -7.04 -9.31
N THR A 239 18.09 -6.12 -9.77
CA THR A 239 18.22 -4.68 -9.45
C THR A 239 18.16 -4.42 -7.95
N VAL A 240 17.15 -4.94 -7.24
CA VAL A 240 17.01 -4.67 -5.80
C VAL A 240 18.15 -5.30 -4.98
N ARG A 241 18.69 -6.45 -5.42
CA ARG A 241 19.86 -7.08 -4.80
C ARG A 241 21.12 -6.26 -4.99
N GLN A 242 21.33 -5.68 -6.18
CA GLN A 242 22.46 -4.80 -6.47
C GLN A 242 22.36 -3.48 -5.70
N LEU A 243 21.16 -2.95 -5.49
CA LEU A 243 20.92 -1.79 -4.61
C LEU A 243 21.16 -2.10 -3.13
N GLY A 244 21.35 -3.38 -2.77
CA GLY A 244 21.57 -3.81 -1.39
C GLY A 244 20.32 -3.71 -0.52
N TYR A 245 19.14 -3.66 -1.11
CA TYR A 245 17.89 -3.62 -0.36
C TYR A 245 17.63 -4.98 0.32
N ILE A 246 17.49 -4.92 1.64
CA ILE A 246 17.29 -6.08 2.49
C ILE A 246 16.34 -5.68 3.64
N ALA A 247 15.49 -6.62 4.06
CA ALA A 247 14.76 -6.53 5.30
C ALA A 247 15.21 -7.64 6.27
N SER A 248 15.03 -7.42 7.56
CA SER A 248 15.42 -8.39 8.58
C SER A 248 14.50 -9.62 8.57
N ALA A 249 15.02 -10.77 9.04
CA ALA A 249 14.20 -11.95 9.26
C ALA A 249 13.14 -11.72 10.35
N ASP A 250 13.44 -10.85 11.33
CA ASP A 250 12.51 -10.48 12.39
C ASP A 250 11.30 -9.72 11.84
N ASP A 251 11.52 -8.70 10.99
CA ASP A 251 10.44 -7.95 10.34
C ASP A 251 9.62 -8.85 9.39
N ALA A 252 10.30 -9.75 8.65
CA ALA A 252 9.62 -10.74 7.81
C ALA A 252 8.71 -11.67 8.64
N TYR A 253 9.18 -12.10 9.81
CA TYR A 253 8.37 -12.90 10.73
C TYR A 253 7.16 -12.12 11.27
N LEU A 254 7.34 -10.83 11.64
CA LEU A 254 6.21 -9.98 12.04
C LEU A 254 5.20 -9.82 10.89
N GLY A 255 5.67 -9.70 9.65
CA GLY A 255 4.83 -9.73 8.46
C GLY A 255 4.03 -11.02 8.32
N LEU A 256 4.68 -12.19 8.44
CA LEU A 256 4.01 -13.50 8.43
C LEU A 256 2.97 -13.62 9.53
N ARG A 257 3.31 -13.17 10.74
CA ARG A 257 2.39 -13.17 11.88
C ARG A 257 1.19 -12.27 11.62
N GLY A 258 1.41 -11.06 11.04
CA GLY A 258 0.36 -10.13 10.65
C GLY A 258 -0.61 -10.72 9.62
N LEU A 259 -0.12 -11.47 8.63
CA LEU A 259 -0.95 -12.13 7.63
C LEU A 259 -1.98 -13.08 8.26
N ARG A 260 -1.65 -13.77 9.36
CA ARG A 260 -2.57 -14.71 10.03
C ARG A 260 -3.88 -14.08 10.46
N THR A 261 -3.86 -12.79 10.80
CA THR A 261 -5.03 -12.04 11.28
C THR A 261 -5.48 -10.96 10.29
N LEU A 262 -4.89 -10.89 9.11
CA LEU A 262 -5.19 -9.83 8.11
C LEU A 262 -6.69 -9.76 7.81
N GLY A 263 -7.33 -10.89 7.47
CA GLY A 263 -8.75 -10.92 7.13
C GLY A 263 -9.66 -10.50 8.30
N VAL A 264 -9.36 -10.95 9.51
CA VAL A 264 -10.13 -10.58 10.72
C VAL A 264 -9.99 -9.08 10.99
N ARG A 265 -8.76 -8.54 10.93
CA ARG A 265 -8.51 -7.10 11.18
C ARG A 265 -9.17 -6.23 10.11
N LEU A 266 -8.99 -6.56 8.84
CA LEU A 266 -9.56 -5.76 7.74
C LEU A 266 -11.09 -5.71 7.78
N ARG A 267 -11.76 -6.83 8.07
CA ARG A 267 -13.23 -6.83 8.23
C ARG A 267 -13.69 -5.99 9.42
N GLN A 268 -12.92 -5.95 10.51
CA GLN A 268 -13.22 -5.06 11.64
C GLN A 268 -12.99 -3.61 11.27
N HIS A 269 -11.82 -3.27 10.67
CA HIS A 269 -11.53 -1.93 10.16
C HIS A 269 -12.63 -1.43 9.22
N GLN A 270 -13.04 -2.25 8.25
CA GLN A 270 -14.13 -1.91 7.32
C GLN A 270 -15.43 -1.58 8.04
N ARG A 271 -15.87 -2.43 8.98
CA ARG A 271 -17.14 -2.19 9.72
C ARG A 271 -17.08 -0.89 10.51
N SER A 272 -16.02 -0.71 11.30
CA SER A 272 -15.87 0.48 12.13
C SER A 272 -15.72 1.74 11.30
N ALA A 273 -14.90 1.70 10.22
CA ALA A 273 -14.69 2.85 9.33
C ALA A 273 -15.97 3.26 8.60
N LEU A 274 -16.76 2.31 8.11
CA LEU A 274 -18.05 2.63 7.47
C LEU A 274 -19.03 3.27 8.43
N THR A 275 -19.11 2.78 9.68
CA THR A 275 -19.95 3.38 10.73
C THR A 275 -19.50 4.81 11.02
N VAL A 276 -18.21 5.05 11.22
CA VAL A 276 -17.65 6.38 11.46
C VAL A 276 -17.86 7.30 10.26
N ALA A 277 -17.61 6.81 9.04
CA ALA A 277 -17.75 7.60 7.81
C ALA A 277 -19.21 8.03 7.57
N GLN A 278 -20.17 7.11 7.73
CA GLN A 278 -21.61 7.41 7.60
C GLN A 278 -22.09 8.39 8.68
N TRP A 279 -21.59 8.26 9.90
CA TRP A 279 -21.88 9.21 10.98
C TRP A 279 -21.32 10.60 10.66
N LEU A 280 -20.08 10.69 10.15
CA LEU A 280 -19.45 11.95 9.75
C LEU A 280 -20.18 12.64 8.60
N GLN A 281 -20.77 11.90 7.65
CA GLN A 281 -21.58 12.50 6.56
C GLN A 281 -22.77 13.33 7.10
N GLN A 282 -23.25 13.03 8.30
CA GLN A 282 -24.40 13.71 8.91
C GLN A 282 -23.99 14.92 9.78
N ARG A 283 -22.68 15.21 9.89
CA ARG A 283 -22.20 16.31 10.76
C ARG A 283 -22.21 17.66 10.05
N PRO A 284 -22.72 18.71 10.71
CA PRO A 284 -22.78 20.06 10.12
C PRO A 284 -21.40 20.67 9.86
N GLU A 285 -20.35 20.19 10.53
CA GLU A 285 -18.97 20.62 10.39
C GLU A 285 -18.32 20.05 9.12
N VAL A 286 -18.79 18.91 8.63
CA VAL A 286 -18.21 18.16 7.51
C VAL A 286 -18.77 18.68 6.19
N ALA A 287 -17.87 18.95 5.24
CA ALA A 287 -18.22 19.27 3.86
C ALA A 287 -18.33 18.01 3.00
N GLN A 288 -17.42 17.07 3.18
CA GLN A 288 -17.35 15.84 2.38
C GLN A 288 -16.66 14.71 3.15
N VAL A 289 -17.09 13.47 2.93
CA VAL A 289 -16.41 12.25 3.38
C VAL A 289 -15.89 11.52 2.15
N LEU A 290 -14.60 11.23 2.14
CA LEU A 290 -13.86 10.62 1.02
C LEU A 290 -13.60 9.15 1.35
N HIS A 291 -14.65 8.32 1.37
CA HIS A 291 -14.56 6.88 1.60
C HIS A 291 -15.04 6.14 0.35
N PRO A 292 -14.19 5.35 -0.34
CA PRO A 292 -14.52 4.75 -1.65
C PRO A 292 -15.81 3.90 -1.66
N ALA A 293 -16.11 3.23 -0.55
CA ALA A 293 -17.30 2.38 -0.45
C ALA A 293 -18.61 3.14 -0.21
N LEU A 294 -18.57 4.47 0.01
CA LEU A 294 -19.79 5.25 0.19
C LEU A 294 -20.35 5.69 -1.17
N PRO A 295 -21.69 5.63 -1.36
CA PRO A 295 -22.33 6.17 -2.54
C PRO A 295 -21.97 7.65 -2.75
N GLY A 296 -21.67 8.02 -4.00
CA GLY A 296 -21.24 9.38 -4.36
C GLY A 296 -19.76 9.67 -4.17
N ALA A 297 -18.96 8.74 -3.64
CA ALA A 297 -17.51 8.88 -3.66
C ALA A 297 -16.95 8.84 -5.09
N ILE A 298 -15.86 9.58 -5.33
CA ILE A 298 -15.23 9.64 -6.66
C ILE A 298 -14.66 8.25 -7.00
N GLY A 299 -15.17 7.65 -8.09
CA GLY A 299 -14.81 6.30 -8.49
C GLY A 299 -15.56 5.18 -7.75
N HIS A 300 -16.68 5.48 -7.06
CA HIS A 300 -17.47 4.46 -6.33
C HIS A 300 -17.90 3.28 -7.19
N ASP A 301 -18.32 3.50 -8.43
CA ASP A 301 -18.73 2.41 -9.34
C ASP A 301 -17.54 1.52 -9.72
N LEU A 302 -16.34 2.09 -9.89
CA LEU A 302 -15.11 1.34 -10.09
C LEU A 302 -14.75 0.53 -8.84
N PHE A 303 -14.91 1.14 -7.66
CA PHE A 303 -14.73 0.45 -6.39
C PHE A 303 -15.65 -0.78 -6.28
N LYS A 304 -16.93 -0.62 -6.57
CA LYS A 304 -17.90 -1.74 -6.53
C LYS A 304 -17.61 -2.82 -7.57
N ARG A 305 -17.05 -2.45 -8.72
CA ARG A 305 -16.71 -3.39 -9.79
C ARG A 305 -15.49 -4.24 -9.44
N ASP A 306 -14.45 -3.63 -8.85
CA ASP A 306 -13.11 -4.21 -8.79
C ASP A 306 -12.66 -4.62 -7.39
N PHE A 307 -13.22 -3.99 -6.33
CA PHE A 307 -12.76 -4.21 -4.96
C PHE A 307 -13.68 -5.15 -4.18
N LEU A 308 -13.08 -6.06 -3.42
CA LEU A 308 -13.81 -7.06 -2.60
C LEU A 308 -14.16 -6.55 -1.20
N GLY A 309 -13.66 -5.39 -0.82
CA GLY A 309 -13.90 -4.78 0.49
C GLY A 309 -13.20 -3.43 0.64
N SER A 310 -13.41 -2.80 1.80
CA SER A 310 -12.81 -1.53 2.16
C SER A 310 -11.99 -1.64 3.45
N THR A 311 -11.26 -0.58 3.80
CA THR A 311 -10.35 -0.57 4.95
C THR A 311 -10.65 0.55 5.93
N GLY A 312 -9.82 0.68 6.96
CA GLY A 312 -9.96 1.70 8.00
C GLY A 312 -9.56 3.11 7.59
N LEU A 313 -8.96 3.29 6.40
CA LEU A 313 -8.35 4.55 6.00
C LEU A 313 -9.22 5.31 5.00
N PHE A 314 -9.58 6.56 5.34
CA PHE A 314 -10.36 7.43 4.47
C PHE A 314 -10.13 8.92 4.78
N GLY A 315 -10.68 9.81 3.97
CA GLY A 315 -10.57 11.25 4.10
C GLY A 315 -11.85 11.93 4.57
N VAL A 316 -11.70 13.06 5.23
CA VAL A 316 -12.80 13.95 5.63
C VAL A 316 -12.40 15.39 5.33
N VAL A 317 -13.29 16.13 4.70
CA VAL A 317 -13.11 17.56 4.46
C VAL A 317 -14.00 18.33 5.44
N LEU A 318 -13.38 19.09 6.35
CA LEU A 318 -14.11 20.03 7.20
C LEU A 318 -14.42 21.29 6.40
N LYS A 319 -15.57 21.92 6.68
CA LYS A 319 -15.96 23.19 6.02
C LYS A 319 -14.92 24.29 6.27
N PRO A 320 -14.68 25.21 5.31
CA PRO A 320 -13.61 26.20 5.39
C PRO A 320 -13.63 27.06 6.65
N ARG A 321 -14.82 27.39 7.17
CA ARG A 321 -14.98 28.19 8.39
C ARG A 321 -14.29 27.60 9.65
N PHE A 322 -14.01 26.27 9.64
CA PHE A 322 -13.37 25.59 10.76
C PHE A 322 -11.84 25.51 10.65
N GLU A 323 -11.25 25.99 9.57
CA GLU A 323 -9.80 25.97 9.37
C GLU A 323 -9.02 26.59 10.55
N PRO A 324 -9.38 27.76 11.11
CA PRO A 324 -8.66 28.35 12.22
C PRO A 324 -8.71 27.49 13.53
N HIS A 325 -9.69 26.62 13.64
CA HIS A 325 -9.95 25.84 14.85
C HIS A 325 -9.53 24.36 14.70
N THR A 326 -9.07 23.93 13.51
CA THR A 326 -8.72 22.54 13.23
C THR A 326 -7.63 22.01 14.14
N LYS A 327 -6.62 22.83 14.49
CA LYS A 327 -5.55 22.44 15.40
C LYS A 327 -6.10 22.08 16.79
N ALA A 328 -6.94 22.95 17.37
CA ALA A 328 -7.56 22.72 18.66
C ALA A 328 -8.49 21.48 18.66
N PHE A 329 -9.20 21.25 17.55
CA PHE A 329 -9.98 20.04 17.33
C PHE A 329 -9.09 18.80 17.42
N LEU A 330 -8.03 18.71 16.61
CA LEU A 330 -7.11 17.57 16.60
C LEU A 330 -6.48 17.30 17.96
N GLU A 331 -6.06 18.35 18.66
CA GLU A 331 -5.46 18.27 20.00
C GLU A 331 -6.46 17.89 21.10
N SER A 332 -7.76 18.00 20.85
CA SER A 332 -8.80 17.66 21.82
C SER A 332 -9.21 16.18 21.80
N LEU A 333 -8.85 15.44 20.76
CA LEU A 333 -9.16 14.02 20.61
C LEU A 333 -8.30 13.18 21.56
N ARG A 334 -8.87 12.10 22.07
CA ARG A 334 -8.24 11.22 23.06
C ARG A 334 -7.84 9.87 22.48
N LEU A 335 -8.65 9.35 21.55
CA LEU A 335 -8.44 8.04 20.91
C LEU A 335 -7.80 8.19 19.53
N PHE A 336 -8.23 9.20 18.77
CA PHE A 336 -7.58 9.50 17.48
C PHE A 336 -6.27 10.27 17.71
N ALA A 337 -5.16 9.53 17.79
CA ALA A 337 -3.84 10.14 17.94
C ALA A 337 -3.31 10.76 16.63
N MET A 338 -2.45 11.76 16.73
CA MET A 338 -1.77 12.36 15.59
C MET A 338 -0.57 11.53 15.17
N GLY A 339 -0.72 10.71 14.14
CA GLY A 339 0.32 9.79 13.66
C GLY A 339 0.58 9.88 12.16
N ALA A 340 1.83 9.65 11.75
CA ALA A 340 2.23 9.72 10.34
C ALA A 340 1.84 8.46 9.54
N SER A 341 1.76 7.29 10.18
CA SER A 341 1.42 6.01 9.57
C SER A 341 -0.09 5.73 9.61
N TRP A 342 -0.46 4.47 9.38
CA TRP A 342 -1.82 3.92 9.46
C TRP A 342 -1.76 2.39 9.28
N GLY A 343 -2.89 1.71 9.45
CA GLY A 343 -3.01 0.27 9.20
C GLY A 343 -2.65 -0.60 10.39
N GLY A 344 -2.35 0.00 11.54
CA GLY A 344 -2.18 -0.67 12.83
C GLY A 344 -3.51 -0.87 13.58
N PHE A 345 -3.42 -1.20 14.84
CA PHE A 345 -4.58 -1.41 15.71
C PHE A 345 -5.17 -0.11 16.27
N GLU A 346 -4.38 0.96 16.31
CA GLU A 346 -4.72 2.27 16.85
C GLU A 346 -5.40 3.18 15.83
N SER A 347 -6.34 4.01 16.28
CA SER A 347 -6.98 5.06 15.48
C SER A 347 -6.10 6.29 15.37
N LEU A 348 -5.96 6.81 14.14
CA LEU A 348 -5.11 7.96 13.84
C LEU A 348 -5.86 9.01 13.02
N ILE A 349 -5.51 10.28 13.27
CA ILE A 349 -6.02 11.41 12.49
C ILE A 349 -4.90 12.42 12.21
N ARG A 350 -4.90 13.02 11.01
CA ARG A 350 -4.02 14.16 10.71
C ARG A 350 -4.50 14.98 9.53
N GLN A 351 -4.12 16.24 9.51
CA GLN A 351 -4.33 17.11 8.35
C GLN A 351 -3.46 16.66 7.16
N GLN A 352 -4.01 16.76 5.96
CA GLN A 352 -3.36 16.40 4.71
C GLN A 352 -3.37 17.58 3.72
N GLN A 353 -2.45 17.51 2.75
CA GLN A 353 -2.49 18.37 1.58
C GLN A 353 -3.26 17.67 0.45
N ARG A 354 -3.86 18.48 -0.42
CA ARG A 354 -4.50 18.03 -1.65
C ARG A 354 -3.46 17.86 -2.74
N HIS A 355 -3.63 16.91 -3.63
CA HIS A 355 -2.87 16.88 -4.87
C HIS A 355 -3.44 17.93 -5.86
N PRO A 356 -2.65 18.37 -6.86
CA PRO A 356 -3.06 19.47 -7.76
C PRO A 356 -4.37 19.24 -8.53
N SER A 357 -4.64 18.00 -8.96
CA SER A 357 -5.84 17.64 -9.70
C SER A 357 -7.02 17.17 -8.83
N ALA A 358 -6.94 17.30 -7.49
CA ALA A 358 -7.99 16.85 -6.58
C ALA A 358 -9.32 17.60 -6.80
N GLN A 359 -10.39 16.84 -7.03
CA GLN A 359 -11.75 17.35 -7.21
C GLN A 359 -12.59 17.09 -5.94
N ILE A 360 -12.23 17.75 -4.84
CA ILE A 360 -12.90 17.64 -3.55
C ILE A 360 -13.38 19.00 -3.06
N GLU A 361 -14.38 19.01 -2.16
CA GLU A 361 -14.94 20.21 -1.56
C GLU A 361 -13.88 21.12 -0.93
N ALA A 362 -14.15 22.44 -0.89
CA ALA A 362 -13.29 23.39 -0.21
C ALA A 362 -13.26 23.13 1.30
N GLY A 363 -12.11 23.36 1.95
CA GLY A 363 -11.95 23.22 3.40
C GLY A 363 -10.70 22.47 3.80
N VAL A 364 -10.66 22.00 5.02
CA VAL A 364 -9.50 21.30 5.60
C VAL A 364 -9.62 19.80 5.36
N LEU A 365 -8.68 19.25 4.63
CA LEU A 365 -8.59 17.80 4.40
C LEU A 365 -7.93 17.13 5.60
N LEU A 366 -8.64 16.18 6.20
CA LEU A 366 -8.17 15.28 7.25
C LEU A 366 -8.11 13.87 6.71
N ARG A 367 -7.09 13.11 7.08
CA ARG A 367 -7.01 11.67 6.88
C ARG A 367 -7.28 10.99 8.22
N LEU A 368 -8.23 10.06 8.22
CA LEU A 368 -8.56 9.22 9.36
C LEU A 368 -8.14 7.79 9.07
N HIS A 369 -7.54 7.14 10.05
CA HIS A 369 -7.45 5.68 10.13
C HIS A 369 -8.25 5.23 11.34
N VAL A 370 -9.26 4.41 11.12
CA VAL A 370 -10.07 3.79 12.17
C VAL A 370 -9.44 2.47 12.54
N GLY A 371 -9.01 2.35 13.79
CA GLY A 371 -8.33 1.19 14.36
C GLY A 371 -9.29 0.07 14.76
N LEU A 372 -8.93 -0.64 15.81
CA LEU A 372 -9.66 -1.81 16.32
C LEU A 372 -10.39 -1.52 17.64
N GLU A 373 -10.40 -0.28 18.10
CA GLU A 373 -11.13 0.16 19.27
C GLU A 373 -12.65 -0.01 19.07
N ALA A 374 -13.42 -0.01 20.16
CA ALA A 374 -14.88 0.00 20.10
C ALA A 374 -15.38 1.21 19.31
N VAL A 375 -16.24 1.01 18.33
CA VAL A 375 -16.68 2.07 17.42
C VAL A 375 -17.49 3.14 18.17
N GLU A 376 -18.20 2.78 19.23
CA GLU A 376 -18.97 3.67 20.09
C GLU A 376 -18.06 4.69 20.79
N ASP A 377 -16.89 4.25 21.27
CA ASP A 377 -15.90 5.11 21.91
C ASP A 377 -15.27 6.07 20.90
N LEU A 378 -14.98 5.59 19.68
CA LEU A 378 -14.47 6.42 18.60
C LEU A 378 -15.47 7.50 18.17
N LEU A 379 -16.76 7.17 18.10
CA LEU A 379 -17.83 8.13 17.81
C LEU A 379 -17.95 9.17 18.92
N ALA A 380 -17.87 8.76 20.19
CA ALA A 380 -17.92 9.67 21.33
C ALA A 380 -16.71 10.63 21.34
N ASP A 381 -15.50 10.14 20.98
CA ASP A 381 -14.31 10.97 20.90
C ASP A 381 -14.42 12.02 19.78
N LEU A 382 -14.89 11.62 18.59
CA LEU A 382 -15.14 12.55 17.49
C LEU A 382 -16.25 13.55 17.82
N GLN A 383 -17.33 13.11 18.46
CA GLN A 383 -18.45 13.96 18.87
C GLN A 383 -17.99 15.09 19.79
N GLN A 384 -17.26 14.75 20.87
CA GLN A 384 -16.75 15.76 21.81
C GLN A 384 -15.78 16.75 21.13
N GLY A 385 -14.96 16.27 20.18
CA GLY A 385 -14.05 17.12 19.41
C GLY A 385 -14.80 18.09 18.49
N LEU A 386 -15.82 17.62 17.74
CA LEU A 386 -16.64 18.45 16.86
C LEU A 386 -17.49 19.47 17.62
N GLU A 387 -18.00 19.11 18.82
CA GLU A 387 -18.70 20.05 19.68
C GLU A 387 -17.80 21.22 20.10
N ARG A 388 -16.54 20.95 20.46
CA ARG A 388 -15.54 21.99 20.76
C ARG A 388 -15.21 22.84 19.53
N LEU A 389 -15.10 22.21 18.35
CA LEU A 389 -14.87 22.89 17.09
C LEU A 389 -15.98 23.90 16.80
N SER A 390 -17.24 23.53 17.05
CA SER A 390 -18.42 24.36 16.84
C SER A 390 -18.69 25.39 17.94
N ALA A 391 -18.27 25.11 19.17
CA ALA A 391 -18.47 26.00 20.34
C ALA A 391 -17.50 27.20 20.35
N THR A 392 -16.42 27.17 19.55
CA THR A 392 -15.44 28.27 19.51
C THR A 392 -16.09 29.49 18.83
N PRO A 393 -16.28 30.66 19.51
CA PRO A 393 -16.96 31.80 18.95
C PRO A 393 -16.25 32.30 17.70
N HIS A 394 -16.99 32.58 16.64
CA HIS A 394 -16.51 33.36 15.51
C HIS A 394 -16.17 34.77 16.02
N SER A 395 -14.90 35.05 16.27
CA SER A 395 -14.45 36.43 16.42
C SER A 395 -14.54 37.09 15.05
N PRO A 396 -15.47 38.03 14.81
CA PRO A 396 -15.42 38.82 13.59
C PRO A 396 -14.11 39.58 13.62
N ARG A 397 -13.22 39.40 12.65
CA ARG A 397 -12.12 40.30 12.44
C ARG A 397 -12.73 41.67 12.16
N SER A 398 -12.74 42.52 13.16
CA SER A 398 -12.86 43.96 12.94
C SER A 398 -11.65 44.40 12.12
N LEU A 399 -11.87 44.62 10.86
CA LEU A 399 -10.91 45.37 10.01
C LEU A 399 -10.82 46.79 10.56
N PRO A 400 -9.62 47.33 10.76
CA PRO A 400 -9.43 48.77 11.03
C PRO A 400 -9.73 49.60 9.80
#